data_81b6153306295ce6b965214355cf2fa2
#
_entry.id   81b6153306295ce6b965214355cf2fa2
#
_cell.length_a   1.000
_cell.length_b   1.000
_cell.length_c   1.000
_cell.angle_alpha   90.00
_cell.angle_beta   90.00
_cell.angle_gamma   90.00
#
_symmetry.space_group_name_H-M   'P 1'
#
loop_
_entity.id
_entity.type
_entity.pdbx_description
1 polymer ?
#
loop_
_entity_poly.entity_id
_entity_poly.type
_entity_poly.pdbx_seq_one_letter_code
_entity_poly.pdbx_strand_id
1 'polypeptide(L)'
;MKQADGYLLETIAGVPYLLPYGQNIADLKRGVQLNDTGVFLWNSIAQETTPETLLHNFCDYFEGTPEDLPSFKEDMEAFLSALSAHGM
;
A
#
# COMPACT_ATOMS: atom_id res chain seq x y z
N MET A 1 -12.78 -1.47 1.14
CA MET A 1 -11.37 -1.85 1.38
C MET A 1 -10.67 -0.70 2.08
N LYS A 2 -9.98 -0.98 3.15
CA LYS A 2 -9.35 0.04 4.00
C LYS A 2 -8.13 -0.54 4.70
N GLN A 3 -7.17 0.33 5.09
CA GLN A 3 -6.00 -0.07 5.87
C GLN A 3 -6.39 -0.80 7.15
N ALA A 4 -5.61 -1.81 7.52
CA ALA A 4 -5.72 -2.39 8.86
C ALA A 4 -5.14 -1.42 9.89
N ASP A 5 -5.72 -1.39 11.10
CA ASP A 5 -5.21 -0.58 12.19
C ASP A 5 -3.93 -1.19 12.77
N GLY A 6 -3.09 -0.36 13.37
CA GLY A 6 -1.90 -0.80 14.06
C GLY A 6 -0.61 -0.69 13.25
N TYR A 7 -0.64 -0.03 12.09
CA TYR A 7 0.53 0.17 11.24
C TYR A 7 0.71 1.63 10.88
N LEU A 8 1.96 2.06 10.79
CA LEU A 8 2.33 3.44 10.53
C LEU A 8 3.37 3.48 9.41
N LEU A 9 3.19 4.42 8.49
CA LEU A 9 4.17 4.66 7.42
C LEU A 9 5.26 5.59 7.96
N GLU A 10 6.50 5.11 7.97
CA GLU A 10 7.67 5.86 8.41
C GLU A 10 8.75 5.83 7.33
N THR A 11 9.46 6.94 7.17
CA THR A 11 10.62 7.03 6.28
C THR A 11 11.89 6.98 7.11
N ILE A 12 12.74 5.97 6.87
CA ILE A 12 13.99 5.76 7.58
C ILE A 12 15.11 5.77 6.55
N ALA A 13 16.05 6.73 6.70
CA ALA A 13 17.16 6.90 5.76
C ALA A 13 16.70 7.04 4.29
N GLY A 14 15.59 7.74 4.08
CA GLY A 14 15.03 7.96 2.75
C GLY A 14 14.21 6.80 2.20
N VAL A 15 14.02 5.73 2.96
CA VAL A 15 13.26 4.54 2.52
C VAL A 15 11.97 4.44 3.33
N PRO A 16 10.80 4.33 2.66
CA PRO A 16 9.54 4.19 3.37
C PRO A 16 9.30 2.76 3.85
N TYR A 17 8.81 2.65 5.09
CA TYR A 17 8.47 1.37 5.71
C TYR A 17 7.09 1.46 6.36
N LEU A 18 6.33 0.38 6.30
CA LEU A 18 5.16 0.17 7.17
C LEU A 18 5.63 -0.55 8.42
N LEU A 19 5.47 0.09 9.57
CA LEU A 19 5.92 -0.44 10.85
C LEU A 19 4.72 -0.63 11.78
N PRO A 20 4.71 -1.72 12.58
CA PRO A 20 3.68 -1.90 13.59
C PRO A 20 3.84 -0.88 14.71
N TYR A 21 2.71 -0.46 15.30
CA TYR A 21 2.69 0.44 16.45
C TYR A 21 1.65 -0.01 17.47
N GLY A 22 1.67 0.61 18.63
CA GLY A 22 0.74 0.25 19.71
C GLY A 22 0.96 -1.19 20.15
N GLN A 23 -0.09 -2.00 20.11
CA GLN A 23 0.00 -3.40 20.52
C GLN A 23 0.87 -4.23 19.59
N ASN A 24 1.12 -3.75 18.39
CA ASN A 24 1.94 -4.44 17.40
C ASN A 24 3.42 -4.10 17.50
N ILE A 25 3.81 -3.15 18.36
CA ILE A 25 5.18 -2.62 18.39
C ILE A 25 6.22 -3.68 18.77
N ALA A 26 5.83 -4.73 19.48
CA ALA A 26 6.73 -5.82 19.84
C ALA A 26 7.17 -6.63 18.62
N ASP A 27 6.50 -6.46 17.49
CA ASP A 27 6.69 -7.21 16.25
C ASP A 27 7.38 -6.36 15.17
N LEU A 28 8.42 -5.61 15.55
CA LEU A 28 9.13 -4.72 14.62
C LEU A 28 9.71 -5.45 13.41
N LYS A 29 9.95 -6.76 13.52
CA LYS A 29 10.43 -7.58 12.40
C LYS A 29 9.40 -7.73 11.29
N ARG A 30 8.14 -7.37 11.55
CA ARG A 30 7.06 -7.43 10.56
C ARG A 30 6.94 -6.16 9.72
N GLY A 31 7.87 -5.24 9.87
CA GLY A 31 7.93 -4.04 9.04
C GLY A 31 8.10 -4.41 7.56
N VAL A 32 7.43 -3.67 6.69
CA VAL A 32 7.43 -3.90 5.24
C VAL A 32 8.00 -2.67 4.55
N GLN A 33 9.07 -2.86 3.78
CA GLN A 33 9.61 -1.80 2.94
C GLN A 33 8.67 -1.55 1.77
N LEU A 34 8.38 -0.28 1.50
CA LEU A 34 7.54 0.12 0.37
C LEU A 34 8.37 0.84 -0.69
N ASN A 35 7.93 0.73 -1.95
CA ASN A 35 8.38 1.59 -3.03
C ASN A 35 7.37 2.73 -3.23
N ASP A 36 7.57 3.59 -4.22
CA ASP A 36 6.67 4.73 -4.49
C ASP A 36 5.25 4.27 -4.76
N THR A 37 5.10 3.17 -5.50
CA THR A 37 3.80 2.54 -5.76
C THR A 37 3.12 2.11 -4.47
N GLY A 38 3.85 1.44 -3.60
CA GLY A 38 3.33 0.97 -2.32
C GLY A 38 2.91 2.13 -1.41
N VAL A 39 3.69 3.20 -1.37
CA VAL A 39 3.34 4.40 -0.59
C VAL A 39 2.04 5.01 -1.09
N PHE A 40 1.91 5.18 -2.40
CA PHE A 40 0.68 5.72 -2.98
C PHE A 40 -0.54 4.85 -2.64
N LEU A 41 -0.43 3.54 -2.84
CA LEU A 41 -1.53 2.62 -2.59
C LEU A 41 -1.90 2.57 -1.10
N TRP A 42 -0.92 2.54 -0.21
CA TRP A 42 -1.19 2.56 1.23
C TRP A 42 -1.95 3.81 1.65
N ASN A 43 -1.50 4.98 1.19
CA ASN A 43 -2.16 6.24 1.51
C ASN A 43 -3.57 6.33 0.89
N SER A 44 -3.76 5.71 -0.26
CA SER A 44 -5.07 5.72 -0.95
C SER A 44 -6.12 4.90 -0.22
N ILE A 45 -5.72 3.88 0.53
CA ILE A 45 -6.66 3.07 1.33
C ILE A 45 -6.80 3.55 2.77
N ALA A 46 -6.30 4.75 3.09
CA ALA A 46 -6.52 5.37 4.39
C ALA A 46 -8.00 5.62 4.65
N GLN A 47 -8.77 5.81 3.59
CA GLN A 47 -10.22 5.91 3.63
C GLN A 47 -10.82 4.73 2.87
N GLU A 48 -12.06 4.38 3.21
CA GLU A 48 -12.75 3.28 2.54
C GLU A 48 -12.80 3.51 1.03
N THR A 49 -12.42 2.52 0.25
CA THR A 49 -12.41 2.60 -1.21
C THR A 49 -12.72 1.24 -1.82
N THR A 50 -12.91 1.21 -3.14
CA THR A 50 -13.12 -0.03 -3.88
C THR A 50 -11.90 -0.31 -4.77
N PRO A 51 -11.67 -1.58 -5.16
CA PRO A 51 -10.57 -1.90 -6.07
C PRO A 51 -10.61 -1.12 -7.38
N GLU A 52 -11.81 -0.90 -7.93
CA GLU A 52 -11.98 -0.16 -9.18
C GLU A 52 -11.55 1.30 -9.03
N THR A 53 -12.03 1.97 -7.98
CA THR A 53 -11.66 3.35 -7.69
C THR A 53 -10.17 3.48 -7.42
N LEU A 54 -9.62 2.53 -6.65
CA LEU A 54 -8.19 2.51 -6.33
C LEU A 54 -7.35 2.39 -7.60
N LEU A 55 -7.72 1.48 -8.50
CA LEU A 55 -7.02 1.29 -9.77
C LEU A 55 -7.05 2.53 -10.64
N HIS A 56 -8.20 3.19 -10.72
CA HIS A 56 -8.36 4.43 -11.47
C HIS A 56 -7.45 5.53 -10.93
N ASN A 57 -7.47 5.74 -9.62
CA ASN A 57 -6.64 6.75 -8.97
C ASN A 57 -5.15 6.45 -9.11
N PHE A 58 -4.78 5.17 -9.03
CA PHE A 58 -3.41 4.71 -9.19
C PHE A 58 -2.90 5.02 -10.59
N CYS A 59 -3.68 4.66 -11.61
CA CYS A 59 -3.33 4.92 -12.99
C CYS A 59 -3.18 6.43 -13.26
N ASP A 60 -4.12 7.24 -12.77
CA ASP A 60 -4.10 8.70 -12.94
C ASP A 60 -2.89 9.34 -12.26
N TYR A 61 -2.56 8.89 -11.04
CA TYR A 61 -1.46 9.45 -10.27
C TYR A 61 -0.11 9.27 -10.98
N PHE A 62 0.10 8.11 -11.59
CA PHE A 62 1.34 7.80 -12.31
C PHE A 62 1.25 8.10 -13.80
N GLU A 63 0.22 8.85 -14.22
CA GLU A 63 0.03 9.28 -15.62
C GLU A 63 -0.01 8.10 -16.60
N GLY A 64 -0.60 6.98 -16.15
CA GLY A 64 -0.75 5.80 -16.99
C GLY A 64 -1.79 6.00 -18.09
N THR A 65 -1.62 5.25 -19.18
CA THR A 65 -2.59 5.20 -20.27
C THR A 65 -3.54 4.01 -20.09
N PRO A 66 -4.66 3.94 -20.84
CA PRO A 66 -5.53 2.77 -20.78
C PRO A 66 -4.80 1.47 -21.13
N GLU A 67 -3.75 1.52 -21.93
CA GLU A 67 -2.93 0.35 -22.26
C GLU A 67 -2.12 -0.18 -21.07
N ASP A 68 -1.84 0.70 -20.08
CA ASP A 68 -1.08 0.35 -18.88
C ASP A 68 -1.97 -0.25 -17.79
N LEU A 69 -3.30 -0.19 -17.92
CA LEU A 69 -4.22 -0.66 -16.87
C LEU A 69 -3.96 -2.10 -16.43
N PRO A 70 -3.73 -3.09 -17.33
CA PRO A 70 -3.44 -4.44 -16.87
C PRO A 70 -2.20 -4.54 -16.02
N SER A 71 -1.16 -3.77 -16.32
CA SER A 71 0.08 -3.73 -15.55
C SER A 71 -0.14 -3.11 -14.17
N PHE A 72 -0.85 -1.98 -14.11
CA PHE A 72 -1.20 -1.33 -12.85
C PHE A 72 -2.08 -2.23 -11.98
N LYS A 73 -3.01 -2.93 -12.59
CA LYS A 73 -3.89 -3.85 -11.88
C LYS A 73 -3.09 -4.98 -11.24
N GLU A 74 -2.15 -5.56 -11.98
CA GLU A 74 -1.27 -6.62 -11.48
C GLU A 74 -0.43 -6.13 -10.29
N ASP A 75 0.17 -4.95 -10.40
CA ASP A 75 0.97 -4.36 -9.33
C ASP A 75 0.12 -4.07 -8.08
N MET A 76 -1.09 -3.55 -8.28
CA MET A 76 -2.01 -3.26 -7.19
C MET A 76 -2.44 -4.55 -6.48
N GLU A 77 -2.79 -5.58 -7.23
CA GLU A 77 -3.20 -6.87 -6.66
C GLU A 77 -2.06 -7.53 -5.90
N ALA A 78 -0.85 -7.46 -6.43
CA ALA A 78 0.33 -7.99 -5.77
C ALA A 78 0.59 -7.26 -4.43
N PHE A 79 0.45 -5.95 -4.41
CA PHE A 79 0.61 -5.15 -3.20
C PHE A 79 -0.46 -5.50 -2.15
N LEU A 80 -1.72 -5.54 -2.55
CA LEU A 80 -2.81 -5.86 -1.64
C LEU A 80 -2.69 -7.29 -1.09
N SER A 81 -2.26 -8.22 -1.92
CA SER A 81 -2.01 -9.59 -1.50
C SER A 81 -0.88 -9.68 -0.48
N ALA A 82 0.20 -8.93 -0.69
CA ALA A 82 1.32 -8.86 0.24
C ALA A 82 0.88 -8.27 1.59
N LEU A 83 0.08 -7.21 1.59
CA LEU A 83 -0.46 -6.65 2.83
C LEU A 83 -1.31 -7.67 3.58
N SER A 84 -2.17 -8.38 2.88
CA SER A 84 -3.02 -9.42 3.47
C SER A 84 -2.18 -10.52 4.11
N ALA A 85 -1.10 -10.94 3.45
CA ALA A 85 -0.19 -11.96 3.97
C ALA A 85 0.53 -11.50 5.26
N HIS A 86 0.72 -10.19 5.43
CA HIS A 86 1.32 -9.62 6.64
C HIS A 86 0.29 -9.20 7.70
N GLY A 87 -1.00 -9.46 7.46
CA GLY A 87 -2.08 -9.09 8.38
C GLY A 87 -2.42 -7.60 8.35
N MET A 88 -2.05 -6.92 7.30
CA MET A 88 -2.31 -5.50 7.11
C MET A 88 -3.52 -5.27 6.20
#